data_6b54c96302552134f9819dcf681dd91b
#
_entry.id   6b54c96302552134f9819dcf681dd91b
#
_cell.length_a   1.000
_cell.length_b   1.000
_cell.length_c   1.000
_cell.angle_alpha   90.00
_cell.angle_beta   90.00
_cell.angle_gamma   90.00
#
_symmetry.space_group_name_H-M   'P 1'
#
loop_
_entity.id
_entity.type
_entity.pdbx_description
1 polymer ?
#
loop_
_entity_poly.entity_id
_entity_poly.type
_entity_poly.pdbx_seq_one_letter_code
_entity_poly.pdbx_strand_id
1 'polypeptide(L)'
;MILAKCCHDTDILTWLVGSPCREVSSFGSLAHFNSAHKPDGAPQYCLDGCMHRDTCPYYAPRFYLEHPKAISDGFVSVVSLDPSHEAVLHALQRGPYGRCVYQCDNDVVDNQVVNLLYENGVSVSMTMCAFTEHCERIINVMGSRGQIRGNMESSTLEISDFATGNHTTLHVHTPSGGHSGSDAAMMREFLQTLRSGRGSKTSADASVESHLIALAAEESRLQNGTAIHMKEWRTTV
;
A
#
# COMPACT_ATOMS: atom_id res chain seq x y z
N MET A 1 8.86 -0.89 -1.20
CA MET A 1 7.49 -0.71 -0.63
C MET A 1 6.64 0.12 -1.57
N ILE A 2 7.08 1.33 -1.93
CA ILE A 2 6.26 2.27 -2.76
C ILE A 2 5.84 1.63 -4.09
N LEU A 3 6.75 1.06 -4.86
CA LEU A 3 6.44 0.42 -6.14
C LEU A 3 5.57 -0.84 -5.96
N ALA A 4 5.89 -1.70 -4.98
CA ALA A 4 5.21 -3.00 -4.83
C ALA A 4 3.78 -2.92 -4.28
N LYS A 5 3.43 -1.83 -3.58
CA LYS A 5 2.12 -1.66 -2.94
C LYS A 5 1.43 -0.35 -3.31
N CYS A 6 2.14 0.77 -3.22
CA CYS A 6 1.55 2.07 -3.46
C CYS A 6 1.42 2.43 -4.95
N CYS A 7 1.85 1.57 -5.88
CA CYS A 7 1.52 1.74 -7.30
C CYS A 7 0.00 1.78 -7.54
N HIS A 8 -0.78 1.05 -6.75
CA HIS A 8 -2.24 1.15 -6.79
C HIS A 8 -2.75 2.50 -6.26
N ASP A 9 -2.06 3.06 -5.28
CA ASP A 9 -2.43 4.36 -4.69
C ASP A 9 -2.09 5.50 -5.67
N THR A 10 -0.92 5.45 -6.31
CA THR A 10 -0.55 6.42 -7.36
C THR A 10 -1.43 6.31 -8.60
N ASP A 11 -1.90 5.10 -8.94
CA ASP A 11 -2.84 4.87 -10.04
C ASP A 11 -4.19 5.52 -9.78
N ILE A 12 -4.81 5.24 -8.62
CA ILE A 12 -6.11 5.82 -8.27
C ILE A 12 -6.03 7.35 -8.12
N LEU A 13 -4.93 7.88 -7.59
CA LEU A 13 -4.73 9.32 -7.47
C LEU A 13 -4.65 9.98 -8.85
N THR A 14 -3.89 9.42 -9.77
CA THR A 14 -3.78 9.92 -11.15
C THR A 14 -5.12 9.84 -11.88
N TRP A 15 -5.85 8.74 -11.71
CA TRP A 15 -7.18 8.58 -12.28
C TRP A 15 -8.18 9.62 -11.73
N LEU A 16 -8.18 9.87 -10.42
CA LEU A 16 -9.08 10.86 -9.78
C LEU A 16 -8.73 12.29 -10.20
N VAL A 17 -7.45 12.61 -10.32
CA VAL A 17 -7.00 13.96 -10.75
C VAL A 17 -7.24 14.19 -12.24
N GLY A 18 -7.17 13.12 -13.06
CA GLY A 18 -7.42 13.17 -14.50
C GLY A 18 -6.40 14.00 -15.29
N SER A 19 -5.15 14.09 -14.81
CA SER A 19 -4.07 14.86 -15.41
C SER A 19 -2.72 14.15 -15.18
N PRO A 20 -1.73 14.31 -16.06
CA PRO A 20 -0.38 13.77 -15.83
C PRO A 20 0.28 14.41 -14.62
N CYS A 21 1.11 13.64 -13.91
CA CYS A 21 1.94 14.15 -12.83
C CYS A 21 3.11 14.98 -13.41
N ARG A 22 3.31 16.17 -12.84
CA ARG A 22 4.35 17.12 -13.23
C ARG A 22 5.59 17.01 -12.37
N GLU A 23 5.41 16.96 -11.04
CA GLU A 23 6.50 16.95 -10.07
C GLU A 23 6.20 15.98 -8.93
N VAL A 24 7.25 15.32 -8.43
CA VAL A 24 7.20 14.41 -7.30
C VAL A 24 8.27 14.81 -6.28
N SER A 25 7.91 14.92 -5.00
CA SER A 25 8.85 15.09 -3.90
C SER A 25 8.52 14.11 -2.78
N SER A 26 9.53 13.47 -2.19
CA SER A 26 9.29 12.41 -1.23
C SER A 26 10.35 12.34 -0.13
N PHE A 27 9.87 12.03 1.09
CA PHE A 27 10.70 11.71 2.25
C PHE A 27 10.26 10.39 2.86
N GLY A 28 11.20 9.58 3.30
CA GLY A 28 10.89 8.30 3.92
C GLY A 28 12.15 7.59 4.41
N SER A 29 11.99 6.66 5.31
CA SER A 29 13.10 5.92 5.91
C SER A 29 12.68 4.52 6.37
N LEU A 30 13.66 3.66 6.59
CA LEU A 30 13.53 2.44 7.38
C LEU A 30 13.81 2.80 8.85
N ALA A 31 12.81 3.39 9.52
CA ALA A 31 12.97 3.99 10.83
C ALA A 31 13.02 2.95 11.96
N HIS A 32 12.25 1.87 11.84
CA HIS A 32 12.04 0.92 12.95
C HIS A 32 12.52 -0.50 12.64
N PHE A 33 12.19 -1.07 11.49
CA PHE A 33 12.51 -2.46 11.19
C PHE A 33 13.97 -2.65 10.73
N ASN A 34 14.90 -2.25 11.59
CA ASN A 34 16.34 -2.33 11.37
C ASN A 34 17.09 -2.80 12.62
N SER A 35 18.37 -3.10 12.47
CA SER A 35 19.20 -3.68 13.54
C SER A 35 19.42 -2.76 14.75
N ALA A 36 19.28 -1.45 14.59
CA ALA A 36 19.42 -0.49 15.71
C ALA A 36 18.28 -0.62 16.75
N HIS A 37 17.13 -1.15 16.33
CA HIS A 37 15.96 -1.38 17.18
C HIS A 37 15.81 -2.84 17.63
N LYS A 38 16.79 -3.68 17.30
CA LYS A 38 16.77 -5.07 17.73
C LYS A 38 16.87 -5.15 19.26
N PRO A 39 15.92 -5.82 19.95
CA PRO A 39 16.02 -6.06 21.36
C PRO A 39 17.28 -6.88 21.71
N ASP A 40 17.92 -6.57 22.83
CA ASP A 40 19.12 -7.26 23.29
C ASP A 40 18.86 -8.77 23.41
N GLY A 41 19.80 -9.57 22.90
CA GLY A 41 19.69 -11.02 22.95
C GLY A 41 18.63 -11.63 22.00
N ALA A 42 17.94 -10.82 21.17
CA ALA A 42 17.00 -11.38 20.19
C ALA A 42 17.75 -12.22 19.14
N PRO A 43 17.33 -13.49 18.90
CA PRO A 43 17.95 -14.37 17.90
C PRO A 43 17.57 -13.96 16.48
N GLN A 44 18.22 -14.58 15.49
CA GLN A 44 17.92 -14.34 14.08
C GLN A 44 16.51 -14.82 13.68
N TYR A 45 16.04 -15.89 14.28
CA TYR A 45 14.68 -16.43 14.07
C TYR A 45 13.91 -16.38 15.38
N CYS A 46 12.62 -16.08 15.30
CA CYS A 46 11.75 -16.00 16.48
C CYS A 46 11.72 -17.31 17.29
N LEU A 47 11.81 -18.47 16.61
CA LEU A 47 11.75 -19.81 17.22
C LEU A 47 13.08 -20.28 17.81
N ASP A 48 14.17 -19.53 17.67
CA ASP A 48 15.47 -19.89 18.26
C ASP A 48 15.60 -19.48 19.74
N GLY A 49 14.51 -19.58 20.49
CA GLY A 49 14.49 -19.28 21.92
C GLY A 49 14.46 -17.79 22.25
N CYS A 50 13.75 -16.98 21.46
CA CYS A 50 13.62 -15.54 21.69
C CYS A 50 13.06 -15.24 23.09
N MET A 51 13.84 -14.55 23.92
CA MET A 51 13.43 -14.15 25.28
C MET A 51 12.34 -13.07 25.27
N HIS A 52 12.14 -12.38 24.15
CA HIS A 52 11.13 -11.33 23.99
C HIS A 52 9.79 -11.85 23.43
N ARG A 53 9.60 -13.17 23.33
CA ARG A 53 8.40 -13.78 22.74
C ARG A 53 7.08 -13.24 23.32
N ASP A 54 7.06 -12.90 24.61
CA ASP A 54 5.84 -12.48 25.30
C ASP A 54 5.59 -10.97 25.19
N THR A 55 6.61 -10.18 24.89
CA THR A 55 6.54 -8.71 24.84
C THR A 55 6.70 -8.13 23.44
N CYS A 56 7.31 -8.86 22.51
CA CYS A 56 7.52 -8.39 21.14
C CYS A 56 6.19 -8.39 20.36
N PRO A 57 5.73 -7.23 19.84
CA PRO A 57 4.50 -7.16 19.04
C PRO A 57 4.62 -7.89 17.70
N TYR A 58 5.85 -8.11 17.22
CA TYR A 58 6.14 -8.73 15.93
C TYR A 58 6.61 -10.19 16.04
N TYR A 59 6.33 -10.86 17.16
CA TYR A 59 6.70 -12.26 17.32
C TYR A 59 5.94 -13.14 16.34
N ALA A 60 6.62 -13.65 15.32
CA ALA A 60 6.03 -14.32 14.17
C ALA A 60 5.10 -15.51 14.53
N PRO A 61 5.47 -16.43 15.48
CA PRO A 61 4.57 -17.51 15.85
C PRO A 61 3.23 -17.03 16.41
N ARG A 62 3.21 -15.99 17.25
CA ARG A 62 1.96 -15.43 17.76
C ARG A 62 1.10 -14.86 16.64
N PHE A 63 1.70 -14.13 15.70
CA PHE A 63 0.98 -13.55 14.59
C PHE A 63 0.39 -14.63 13.67
N TYR A 64 1.20 -15.57 13.19
CA TYR A 64 0.76 -16.51 12.18
C TYR A 64 -0.02 -17.71 12.70
N LEU A 65 0.14 -18.08 13.98
CA LEU A 65 -0.51 -19.28 14.56
C LEU A 65 -1.65 -18.96 15.52
N GLU A 66 -1.66 -17.78 16.12
CA GLU A 66 -2.62 -17.47 17.20
C GLU A 66 -3.52 -16.27 16.87
N HIS A 67 -3.07 -15.32 15.99
CA HIS A 67 -3.82 -14.10 15.76
C HIS A 67 -5.00 -14.36 14.81
N PRO A 68 -6.26 -14.13 15.23
CA PRO A 68 -7.46 -14.48 14.46
C PRO A 68 -7.49 -13.85 13.06
N LYS A 69 -7.12 -12.57 12.93
CA LYS A 69 -7.08 -11.88 11.63
C LYS A 69 -6.03 -12.47 10.68
N ALA A 70 -4.86 -12.86 11.17
CA ALA A 70 -3.84 -13.46 10.31
C ALA A 70 -4.34 -14.77 9.68
N ILE A 71 -5.15 -15.50 10.42
CA ILE A 71 -5.76 -16.75 9.97
C ILE A 71 -6.93 -16.47 9.01
N SER A 72 -7.87 -15.59 9.40
CA SER A 72 -9.05 -15.28 8.59
C SER A 72 -8.74 -14.55 7.29
N ASP A 73 -7.77 -13.65 7.30
CA ASP A 73 -7.41 -12.81 6.15
C ASP A 73 -6.42 -13.50 5.20
N GLY A 74 -6.08 -14.76 5.48
CA GLY A 74 -5.25 -15.60 4.60
C GLY A 74 -3.75 -15.29 4.65
N PHE A 75 -3.25 -14.51 5.61
CA PHE A 75 -1.80 -14.26 5.75
C PHE A 75 -0.99 -15.52 6.00
N VAL A 76 -1.61 -16.56 6.56
CA VAL A 76 -0.98 -17.87 6.76
C VAL A 76 -0.56 -18.52 5.44
N SER A 77 -1.34 -18.31 4.37
CA SER A 77 -1.06 -18.88 3.05
C SER A 77 0.22 -18.36 2.39
N VAL A 78 0.72 -17.20 2.80
CA VAL A 78 2.02 -16.68 2.32
C VAL A 78 3.20 -17.35 3.03
N VAL A 79 2.97 -17.95 4.19
CA VAL A 79 3.98 -18.69 4.96
C VAL A 79 4.02 -20.14 4.52
N SER A 80 2.88 -20.78 4.36
CA SER A 80 2.75 -22.19 3.95
C SER A 80 1.47 -22.41 3.14
N LEU A 81 1.55 -23.20 2.07
CA LEU A 81 0.38 -23.64 1.30
C LEU A 81 -0.49 -24.62 2.10
N ASP A 82 0.12 -25.36 3.02
CA ASP A 82 -0.58 -26.17 4.02
C ASP A 82 -0.83 -25.28 5.26
N PRO A 83 -2.08 -24.90 5.56
CA PRO A 83 -2.41 -24.02 6.68
C PRO A 83 -2.40 -24.74 8.05
N SER A 84 -2.02 -26.02 8.10
CA SER A 84 -1.92 -26.74 9.37
C SER A 84 -0.91 -26.07 10.31
N HIS A 85 -1.19 -26.10 11.59
CA HIS A 85 -0.32 -25.53 12.62
C HIS A 85 1.12 -26.07 12.52
N GLU A 86 1.26 -27.37 12.26
CA GLU A 86 2.57 -28.04 12.13
C GLU A 86 3.34 -27.53 10.92
N ALA A 87 2.71 -27.43 9.74
CA ALA A 87 3.34 -26.96 8.53
C ALA A 87 3.75 -25.48 8.63
N VAL A 88 2.89 -24.63 9.19
CA VAL A 88 3.21 -23.21 9.42
C VAL A 88 4.36 -23.07 10.43
N LEU A 89 4.32 -23.80 11.54
CA LEU A 89 5.39 -23.80 12.53
C LEU A 89 6.73 -24.24 11.91
N HIS A 90 6.73 -25.32 11.11
CA HIS A 90 7.91 -25.79 10.40
C HIS A 90 8.44 -24.73 9.41
N ALA A 91 7.56 -24.08 8.65
CA ALA A 91 7.95 -23.01 7.72
C ALA A 91 8.55 -21.79 8.44
N LEU A 92 8.08 -21.47 9.66
CA LEU A 92 8.62 -20.38 10.46
C LEU A 92 9.99 -20.67 11.09
N GLN A 93 10.41 -21.95 11.15
CA GLN A 93 11.71 -22.29 11.76
C GLN A 93 12.90 -21.72 11.00
N ARG A 94 12.85 -21.73 9.67
CA ARG A 94 13.98 -21.28 8.81
C ARG A 94 13.50 -20.47 7.59
N GLY A 95 12.22 -20.30 7.41
CA GLY A 95 11.65 -19.52 6.32
C GLY A 95 11.75 -18.00 6.58
N PRO A 96 11.55 -17.19 5.56
CA PRO A 96 11.73 -15.73 5.65
C PRO A 96 10.79 -15.07 6.68
N TYR A 97 9.59 -15.62 6.87
CA TYR A 97 8.58 -15.08 7.80
C TYR A 97 8.83 -15.40 9.26
N GLY A 98 9.75 -16.32 9.56
CA GLY A 98 10.19 -16.61 10.93
C GLY A 98 11.38 -15.78 11.40
N ARG A 99 12.00 -15.00 10.51
CA ARG A 99 13.11 -14.10 10.85
C ARG A 99 12.67 -12.99 11.78
N CYS A 100 13.57 -12.59 12.65
CA CYS A 100 13.37 -11.39 13.46
C CYS A 100 13.24 -10.17 12.54
N VAL A 101 12.15 -9.41 12.65
CA VAL A 101 11.88 -8.23 11.80
C VAL A 101 12.97 -7.16 11.87
N TYR A 102 13.73 -7.14 12.96
CA TYR A 102 14.86 -6.22 13.15
C TYR A 102 16.18 -6.74 12.55
N GLN A 103 16.21 -7.94 12.02
CA GLN A 103 17.38 -8.57 11.43
C GLN A 103 17.17 -9.00 9.97
N CYS A 104 16.15 -8.45 9.35
CA CYS A 104 15.94 -8.60 7.92
C CYS A 104 16.94 -7.73 7.14
N ASP A 105 17.26 -8.17 5.94
CA ASP A 105 18.21 -7.54 5.02
C ASP A 105 17.53 -6.63 3.99
N ASN A 106 16.29 -6.24 4.26
CA ASN A 106 15.56 -5.27 3.43
C ASN A 106 16.07 -3.84 3.68
N ASP A 107 16.08 -3.04 2.64
CA ASP A 107 16.41 -1.62 2.62
C ASP A 107 15.21 -0.72 2.30
N VAL A 108 14.02 -1.32 2.19
CA VAL A 108 12.79 -0.61 1.88
C VAL A 108 12.29 0.19 3.07
N VAL A 109 11.69 1.33 2.79
CA VAL A 109 11.11 2.21 3.82
C VAL A 109 9.95 1.54 4.57
N ASP A 110 9.81 1.86 5.85
CA ASP A 110 8.65 1.53 6.68
C ASP A 110 7.69 2.72 6.88
N ASN A 111 8.12 3.91 6.49
CA ASN A 111 7.27 5.10 6.36
C ASN A 111 7.75 5.97 5.19
N GLN A 112 6.80 6.60 4.49
CA GLN A 112 7.11 7.49 3.37
C GLN A 112 5.97 8.48 3.14
N VAL A 113 6.32 9.75 2.94
CA VAL A 113 5.41 10.80 2.50
C VAL A 113 5.80 11.21 1.09
N VAL A 114 4.81 11.29 0.20
CA VAL A 114 4.97 11.67 -1.20
C VAL A 114 4.06 12.83 -1.51
N ASN A 115 4.61 13.92 -2.04
CA ASN A 115 3.86 15.04 -2.57
C ASN A 115 3.91 15.02 -4.08
N LEU A 116 2.75 15.15 -4.71
CA LEU A 116 2.57 15.15 -6.15
C LEU A 116 1.98 16.49 -6.57
N LEU A 117 2.47 17.04 -7.67
CA LEU A 117 1.89 18.18 -8.34
C LEU A 117 1.56 17.79 -9.78
N TYR A 118 0.31 17.97 -10.16
CA TYR A 118 -0.19 17.60 -11.47
C TYR A 118 -0.20 18.79 -12.44
N GLU A 119 -0.22 18.53 -13.75
CA GLU A 119 -0.18 19.57 -14.79
C GLU A 119 -1.37 20.56 -14.72
N ASN A 120 -2.53 20.09 -14.23
CA ASN A 120 -3.71 20.92 -14.01
C ASN A 120 -3.66 21.74 -12.70
N GLY A 121 -2.55 21.70 -11.96
CA GLY A 121 -2.34 22.45 -10.72
C GLY A 121 -2.87 21.78 -9.46
N VAL A 122 -3.47 20.60 -9.55
CA VAL A 122 -3.89 19.83 -8.37
C VAL A 122 -2.65 19.30 -7.64
N SER A 123 -2.62 19.49 -6.32
CA SER A 123 -1.59 18.94 -5.43
C SER A 123 -2.16 17.79 -4.60
N VAL A 124 -1.35 16.77 -4.37
CA VAL A 124 -1.70 15.61 -3.55
C VAL A 124 -0.57 15.32 -2.56
N SER A 125 -0.93 14.98 -1.33
CA SER A 125 -0.01 14.42 -0.35
C SER A 125 -0.47 13.02 0.01
N MET A 126 0.41 12.04 -0.14
CA MET A 126 0.18 10.64 0.18
C MET A 126 1.13 10.22 1.31
N THR A 127 0.60 9.49 2.28
CA THR A 127 1.41 8.91 3.36
C THR A 127 1.27 7.40 3.35
N MET A 128 2.40 6.70 3.28
CA MET A 128 2.51 5.27 3.53
C MET A 128 3.17 5.06 4.89
N CYS A 129 2.59 4.21 5.73
CA CYS A 129 3.12 3.89 7.04
C CYS A 129 2.87 2.41 7.37
N ALA A 130 3.92 1.73 7.84
CA ALA A 130 3.83 0.34 8.29
C ALA A 130 3.35 0.20 9.76
N PHE A 131 3.12 1.32 10.46
CA PHE A 131 2.77 1.37 11.89
C PHE A 131 1.30 1.74 12.07
N THR A 132 0.40 1.00 11.42
CA THR A 132 -1.06 1.22 11.52
C THR A 132 -1.73 -0.05 12.05
N GLU A 133 -2.78 0.13 12.85
CA GLU A 133 -3.58 -1.00 13.34
C GLU A 133 -4.30 -1.72 12.20
N HIS A 134 -4.77 -0.96 11.22
CA HIS A 134 -5.50 -1.48 10.06
C HIS A 134 -4.78 -1.12 8.77
N CYS A 135 -4.85 -2.04 7.80
CA CYS A 135 -4.40 -1.79 6.43
C CYS A 135 -5.51 -1.06 5.68
N GLU A 136 -5.65 0.24 5.91
CA GLU A 136 -6.70 1.07 5.33
C GLU A 136 -6.18 2.01 4.24
N ARG A 137 -7.08 2.35 3.32
CA ARG A 137 -6.91 3.48 2.41
C ARG A 137 -7.95 4.54 2.74
N ILE A 138 -7.47 5.66 3.25
CA ILE A 138 -8.29 6.83 3.58
C ILE A 138 -7.95 7.91 2.57
N ILE A 139 -8.98 8.50 1.97
CA ILE A 139 -8.83 9.60 1.02
C ILE A 139 -9.63 10.81 1.49
N ASN A 140 -9.05 11.98 1.30
CA ASN A 140 -9.71 13.26 1.52
C ASN A 140 -9.53 14.13 0.28
N VAL A 141 -10.62 14.38 -0.44
CA VAL A 141 -10.64 15.25 -1.61
C VAL A 141 -11.25 16.58 -1.21
N MET A 142 -10.46 17.64 -1.31
CA MET A 142 -10.86 19.01 -0.94
C MET A 142 -11.01 19.84 -2.23
N GLY A 143 -12.24 20.20 -2.55
CA GLY A 143 -12.57 21.01 -3.71
C GLY A 143 -13.16 22.36 -3.32
N SER A 144 -13.26 23.27 -4.28
CA SER A 144 -13.83 24.62 -4.06
C SER A 144 -15.36 24.62 -3.77
N ARG A 145 -16.04 23.52 -4.08
CA ARG A 145 -17.50 23.39 -3.90
C ARG A 145 -17.92 22.42 -2.81
N GLY A 146 -16.99 21.61 -2.31
CA GLY A 146 -17.28 20.58 -1.33
C GLY A 146 -16.05 19.76 -0.97
N GLN A 147 -16.26 18.83 -0.07
CA GLN A 147 -15.26 17.89 0.41
C GLN A 147 -15.80 16.47 0.31
N ILE A 148 -14.96 15.52 -0.06
CA ILE A 148 -15.27 14.10 0.00
C ILE A 148 -14.23 13.41 0.89
N ARG A 149 -14.69 12.63 1.86
CA ARG A 149 -13.86 11.71 2.63
C ARG A 149 -14.26 10.29 2.30
N GLY A 150 -13.30 9.45 2.03
CA GLY A 150 -13.51 8.05 1.74
C GLY A 150 -12.67 7.15 2.62
N ASN A 151 -13.22 6.01 2.99
CA ASN A 151 -12.49 4.91 3.63
C ASN A 151 -12.86 3.63 2.90
N MET A 152 -11.87 3.00 2.27
CA MET A 152 -12.09 1.80 1.45
C MET A 152 -12.43 0.58 2.30
N GLU A 153 -11.89 0.48 3.53
CA GLU A 153 -12.15 -0.65 4.41
C GLU A 153 -13.60 -0.67 4.91
N SER A 154 -14.10 0.49 5.33
CA SER A 154 -15.51 0.64 5.75
C SER A 154 -16.47 0.84 4.59
N SER A 155 -15.97 0.93 3.36
CA SER A 155 -16.75 1.19 2.13
C SER A 155 -17.68 2.42 2.27
N THR A 156 -17.19 3.47 2.92
CA THR A 156 -17.95 4.69 3.17
C THR A 156 -17.41 5.89 2.42
N LEU A 157 -18.31 6.73 1.94
CA LEU A 157 -18.02 8.06 1.40
C LEU A 157 -18.86 9.09 2.14
N GLU A 158 -18.21 10.12 2.67
CA GLU A 158 -18.83 11.28 3.28
C GLU A 158 -18.66 12.48 2.34
N ILE A 159 -19.77 13.09 1.94
CA ILE A 159 -19.79 14.21 1.02
C ILE A 159 -20.34 15.42 1.75
N SER A 160 -19.60 16.53 1.75
CA SER A 160 -20.03 17.83 2.27
C SER A 160 -20.16 18.82 1.10
N ASP A 161 -21.35 19.37 0.92
CA ASP A 161 -21.63 20.42 -0.08
C ASP A 161 -21.55 21.80 0.60
N PHE A 162 -20.64 22.65 0.16
CA PHE A 162 -20.42 23.97 0.77
C PHE A 162 -21.51 24.99 0.44
N ALA A 163 -22.21 24.83 -0.69
CA ALA A 163 -23.26 25.77 -1.09
C ALA A 163 -24.54 25.55 -0.29
N THR A 164 -24.86 24.32 0.04
CA THR A 164 -26.11 23.97 0.76
C THR A 164 -25.89 23.66 2.23
N GLY A 165 -24.65 23.38 2.66
CA GLY A 165 -24.32 22.88 3.99
C GLY A 165 -24.75 21.43 4.22
N ASN A 166 -25.19 20.73 3.19
CA ASN A 166 -25.64 19.33 3.30
C ASN A 166 -24.46 18.39 3.52
N HIS A 167 -24.68 17.39 4.37
CA HIS A 167 -23.79 16.27 4.58
C HIS A 167 -24.48 14.97 4.19
N THR A 168 -23.84 14.17 3.36
CA THR A 168 -24.38 12.88 2.89
C THR A 168 -23.35 11.80 3.15
N THR A 169 -23.76 10.70 3.80
CA THR A 169 -22.97 9.49 3.93
C THR A 169 -23.51 8.43 2.98
N LEU A 170 -22.64 7.92 2.13
CA LEU A 170 -22.93 6.83 1.22
C LEU A 170 -22.20 5.56 1.69
N HIS A 171 -22.92 4.45 1.77
CA HIS A 171 -22.34 3.13 1.95
C HIS A 171 -22.24 2.46 0.59
N VAL A 172 -21.01 2.27 0.13
CA VAL A 172 -20.74 1.68 -1.18
C VAL A 172 -20.82 0.17 -1.05
N HIS A 173 -21.66 -0.47 -1.87
CA HIS A 173 -21.70 -1.92 -1.91
C HIS A 173 -20.41 -2.47 -2.51
N THR A 174 -19.70 -3.27 -1.72
CA THR A 174 -18.48 -3.93 -2.13
C THR A 174 -18.80 -5.38 -2.52
N PRO A 175 -18.60 -5.77 -3.79
CA PRO A 175 -18.84 -7.15 -4.21
C PRO A 175 -17.92 -8.13 -3.46
N SER A 176 -18.39 -9.34 -3.24
CA SER A 176 -17.59 -10.45 -2.69
C SER A 176 -16.57 -10.97 -3.71
N GLY A 177 -15.47 -11.56 -3.22
CA GLY A 177 -14.42 -12.18 -4.05
C GLY A 177 -13.06 -11.48 -3.93
N GLY A 178 -12.08 -11.97 -4.66
CA GLY A 178 -10.71 -11.46 -4.64
C GLY A 178 -10.66 -9.95 -4.90
N HIS A 179 -9.87 -9.23 -4.10
CA HIS A 179 -9.73 -7.77 -4.12
C HIS A 179 -11.08 -7.05 -4.13
N SER A 180 -12.01 -7.48 -3.25
CA SER A 180 -13.37 -6.92 -3.14
C SER A 180 -14.13 -6.97 -4.47
N GLY A 181 -14.02 -8.07 -5.21
CA GLY A 181 -14.67 -8.30 -6.50
C GLY A 181 -14.00 -7.64 -7.71
N SER A 182 -12.91 -6.90 -7.51
CA SER A 182 -12.19 -6.22 -8.60
C SER A 182 -11.58 -7.19 -9.61
N ASP A 183 -11.13 -8.37 -9.19
CA ASP A 183 -10.57 -9.38 -10.09
C ASP A 183 -11.60 -9.80 -11.14
N ALA A 184 -12.83 -10.09 -10.73
CA ALA A 184 -13.91 -10.44 -11.65
C ALA A 184 -14.34 -9.24 -12.54
N ALA A 185 -14.27 -8.01 -12.01
CA ALA A 185 -14.56 -6.81 -12.77
C ALA A 185 -13.51 -6.57 -13.85
N MET A 186 -12.24 -6.72 -13.54
CA MET A 186 -11.12 -6.60 -14.48
C MET A 186 -11.23 -7.63 -15.61
N MET A 187 -11.55 -8.89 -15.31
CA MET A 187 -11.73 -9.92 -16.31
C MET A 187 -12.92 -9.63 -17.24
N ARG A 188 -14.03 -9.11 -16.70
CA ARG A 188 -15.19 -8.68 -17.52
C ARG A 188 -14.81 -7.53 -18.46
N GLU A 189 -14.10 -6.53 -17.97
CA GLU A 189 -13.63 -5.40 -18.77
C GLU A 189 -12.67 -5.86 -19.88
N PHE A 190 -11.73 -6.73 -19.57
CA PHE A 190 -10.82 -7.33 -20.54
C PHE A 190 -11.58 -8.01 -21.68
N LEU A 191 -12.57 -8.86 -21.35
CA LEU A 191 -13.39 -9.53 -22.36
C LEU A 191 -14.25 -8.53 -23.18
N GLN A 192 -14.76 -7.47 -22.56
CA GLN A 192 -15.50 -6.42 -23.27
C GLN A 192 -14.59 -5.64 -24.22
N THR A 193 -13.39 -5.33 -23.82
CA THR A 193 -12.36 -4.66 -24.64
C THR A 193 -12.04 -5.51 -25.87
N LEU A 194 -11.81 -6.80 -25.69
CA LEU A 194 -11.56 -7.72 -26.82
C LEU A 194 -12.74 -7.79 -27.80
N ARG A 195 -13.98 -7.81 -27.30
CA ARG A 195 -15.18 -7.91 -28.14
C ARG A 195 -15.52 -6.61 -28.86
N SER A 196 -15.27 -5.48 -28.22
CA SER A 196 -15.69 -4.17 -28.76
C SER A 196 -14.60 -3.46 -29.54
N GLY A 197 -13.32 -3.88 -29.41
CA GLY A 197 -12.18 -3.17 -29.98
C GLY A 197 -11.93 -1.78 -29.35
N ARG A 198 -12.62 -1.42 -28.26
CA ARG A 198 -12.41 -0.16 -27.56
C ARG A 198 -11.18 -0.26 -26.64
N GLY A 199 -10.50 0.85 -26.41
CA GLY A 199 -9.38 0.91 -25.46
C GLY A 199 -9.81 0.54 -24.03
N SER A 200 -8.92 -0.12 -23.28
CA SER A 200 -9.12 -0.41 -21.86
C SER A 200 -8.96 0.85 -21.03
N LYS A 201 -9.72 0.94 -19.92
CA LYS A 201 -9.53 1.99 -18.90
C LYS A 201 -8.23 1.79 -18.10
N THR A 202 -7.77 0.55 -18.03
CA THR A 202 -6.53 0.14 -17.38
C THR A 202 -5.51 -0.30 -18.43
N SER A 203 -5.19 0.60 -19.36
CA SER A 203 -4.19 0.33 -20.38
C SER A 203 -2.78 0.24 -19.80
N ALA A 204 -1.85 -0.35 -20.55
CA ALA A 204 -0.44 -0.39 -20.18
C ALA A 204 0.13 1.02 -19.95
N ASP A 205 -0.27 1.99 -20.78
CA ASP A 205 0.18 3.38 -20.64
C ASP A 205 -0.26 4.00 -19.31
N ALA A 206 -1.52 3.76 -18.88
CA ALA A 206 -2.02 4.22 -17.59
C ALA A 206 -1.25 3.56 -16.43
N SER A 207 -0.98 2.25 -16.53
CA SER A 207 -0.21 1.53 -15.52
C SER A 207 1.25 1.98 -15.46
N VAL A 208 1.88 2.28 -16.58
CA VAL A 208 3.25 2.81 -16.62
C VAL A 208 3.34 4.14 -15.88
N GLU A 209 2.38 5.03 -16.05
CA GLU A 209 2.36 6.32 -15.35
C GLU A 209 2.42 6.17 -13.82
N SER A 210 1.60 5.28 -13.26
CA SER A 210 1.58 5.03 -11.81
C SER A 210 2.90 4.46 -11.29
N HIS A 211 3.57 3.61 -12.06
CA HIS A 211 4.86 3.04 -11.73
C HIS A 211 5.98 4.09 -11.83
N LEU A 212 5.96 4.94 -12.86
CA LEU A 212 6.91 6.05 -12.99
C LEU A 212 6.81 7.02 -11.82
N ILE A 213 5.61 7.36 -11.36
CA ILE A 213 5.43 8.19 -10.16
C ILE A 213 6.05 7.52 -8.93
N ALA A 214 5.83 6.21 -8.74
CA ALA A 214 6.40 5.47 -7.62
C ALA A 214 7.95 5.43 -7.67
N LEU A 215 8.53 5.23 -8.85
CA LEU A 215 9.98 5.26 -9.05
C LEU A 215 10.56 6.66 -8.82
N ALA A 216 9.90 7.70 -9.32
CA ALA A 216 10.31 9.09 -9.09
C ALA A 216 10.23 9.47 -7.60
N ALA A 217 9.24 8.94 -6.86
CA ALA A 217 9.14 9.13 -5.42
C ALA A 217 10.32 8.48 -4.68
N GLU A 218 10.76 7.30 -5.10
CA GLU A 218 11.94 6.66 -4.51
C GLU A 218 13.22 7.44 -4.86
N GLU A 219 13.37 7.88 -6.10
CA GLU A 219 14.50 8.72 -6.52
C GLU A 219 14.57 10.01 -5.71
N SER A 220 13.45 10.73 -5.56
CA SER A 220 13.34 11.93 -4.73
C SER A 220 13.76 11.66 -3.28
N ARG A 221 13.29 10.55 -2.71
CA ARG A 221 13.66 10.14 -1.34
C ARG A 221 15.16 9.95 -1.19
N LEU A 222 15.78 9.25 -2.14
CA LEU A 222 17.23 9.02 -2.16
C LEU A 222 18.03 10.32 -2.29
N GLN A 223 17.44 11.36 -2.91
CA GLN A 223 17.99 12.70 -3.05
C GLN A 223 17.48 13.68 -1.98
N ASN A 224 17.11 13.19 -0.78
CA ASN A 224 16.67 14.01 0.35
C ASN A 224 15.48 14.94 0.03
N GLY A 225 14.51 14.45 -0.74
CA GLY A 225 13.28 15.16 -1.05
C GLY A 225 13.39 16.13 -2.23
N THR A 226 14.46 16.09 -3.00
CA THR A 226 14.60 16.89 -4.22
C THR A 226 13.42 16.62 -5.16
N ALA A 227 12.80 17.68 -5.66
CA ALA A 227 11.68 17.57 -6.58
C ALA A 227 12.14 16.95 -7.92
N ILE A 228 11.48 15.91 -8.35
CA ILE A 228 11.70 15.22 -9.63
C ILE A 228 10.70 15.77 -10.64
N HIS A 229 11.18 16.40 -11.68
CA HIS A 229 10.35 16.88 -12.80
C HIS A 229 10.07 15.74 -13.78
N MET A 230 8.86 15.24 -13.78
CA MET A 230 8.47 14.03 -14.49
C MET A 230 8.75 14.06 -16.00
N LYS A 231 8.58 15.22 -16.63
CA LYS A 231 8.81 15.37 -18.08
C LYS A 231 10.25 15.08 -18.49
N GLU A 232 11.20 15.59 -17.73
CA GLU A 232 12.63 15.42 -17.98
C GLU A 232 13.09 14.04 -17.54
N TRP A 233 12.65 13.61 -16.36
CA TRP A 233 13.05 12.35 -15.76
C TRP A 233 12.61 11.13 -16.59
N ARG A 234 11.41 11.13 -17.20
CA ARG A 234 10.94 10.07 -18.09
C ARG A 234 11.87 9.77 -19.28
N THR A 235 12.70 10.70 -19.67
CA THR A 235 13.66 10.50 -20.77
C THR A 235 14.94 9.79 -20.32
N THR A 236 15.10 9.58 -19.00
CA THR A 236 16.31 8.98 -18.41
C THR A 236 16.09 7.52 -17.94
N VAL A 237 14.86 7.03 -17.94
CA VAL A 237 14.46 5.68 -17.48
C VAL A 237 13.94 4.82 -18.61
#